data_b77e0d0d3d03b2cfc91904d0f5ae4c42
#
_entry.id   b77e0d0d3d03b2cfc91904d0f5ae4c42
#
_cell.length_a   1.000
_cell.length_b   1.000
_cell.length_c   1.000
_cell.angle_alpha   90.00
_cell.angle_beta   90.00
_cell.angle_gamma   90.00
#
_symmetry.space_group_name_H-M   'P 1'
#
loop_
_entity.id
_entity.type
_entity.pdbx_description
1 polymer ?
#
loop_
_entity_poly.entity_id
_entity_poly.type
_entity_poly.pdbx_seq_one_letter_code
_entity_poly.pdbx_strand_id
1 'polypeptide(L)'
;KVPKTVMINNWIDENEIYPLDENNEKVFAFKKKYGLDGKFVIMYSGNIGLYYDLENLIKVVEKIKPGTKTADGREVVFAFVGAGSVLDKLVLYVKGHHMDNVVFIPYQDKADLIYSLNAGDVHWCVNAKGIKGVSCPSKAYGIMAAAKPILGVLESGSEVRCLIEDTNGGLCCEPGEYDKVEENIRW
;
A
#
# COMPACT_ATOMS: atom_id res chain seq x y z
N LYS A 1 6.08 -42.12 -13.86
CA LYS A 1 5.98 -41.50 -12.50
C LYS A 1 5.86 -40.01 -12.69
N VAL A 2 4.74 -39.43 -12.25
CA VAL A 2 4.60 -37.96 -12.23
C VAL A 2 5.56 -37.44 -11.15
N PRO A 3 6.40 -36.42 -11.43
CA PRO A 3 7.27 -35.83 -10.43
C PRO A 3 6.40 -35.32 -9.26
N LYS A 4 6.86 -35.51 -8.04
CA LYS A 4 6.17 -35.01 -6.86
C LYS A 4 6.34 -33.49 -6.83
N THR A 5 5.25 -32.75 -7.05
CA THR A 5 5.25 -31.28 -6.99
C THR A 5 5.01 -30.86 -5.55
N VAL A 6 5.85 -29.92 -5.07
CA VAL A 6 5.68 -29.29 -3.76
C VAL A 6 5.52 -27.80 -3.99
N MET A 7 4.48 -27.22 -3.40
CA MET A 7 4.27 -25.77 -3.40
C MET A 7 5.09 -25.15 -2.25
N ILE A 8 5.87 -24.13 -2.58
CA ILE A 8 6.63 -23.32 -1.61
C ILE A 8 6.15 -21.89 -1.79
N ASN A 9 5.56 -21.32 -0.75
CA ASN A 9 5.11 -19.93 -0.76
C ASN A 9 6.29 -18.97 -0.85
N ASN A 10 6.05 -17.78 -1.35
CA ASN A 10 7.04 -16.70 -1.33
C ASN A 10 7.26 -16.24 0.13
N TRP A 11 8.38 -15.57 0.39
CA TRP A 11 8.77 -15.10 1.72
C TRP A 11 9.52 -13.77 1.64
N ILE A 12 9.84 -13.21 2.78
CA ILE A 12 10.70 -12.05 2.98
C ILE A 12 11.80 -12.41 3.98
N ASP A 13 12.96 -11.77 3.87
CA ASP A 13 14.01 -11.88 4.89
C ASP A 13 13.67 -10.94 6.05
N GLU A 14 13.35 -11.52 7.20
CA GLU A 14 13.02 -10.81 8.42
C GLU A 14 14.20 -10.06 9.04
N ASN A 15 15.43 -10.33 8.58
CA ASN A 15 16.60 -9.55 8.99
C ASN A 15 16.78 -8.28 8.13
N GLU A 16 16.15 -8.21 6.95
CA GLU A 16 16.17 -7.04 6.07
C GLU A 16 14.97 -6.12 6.34
N ILE A 17 13.78 -6.69 6.61
CA ILE A 17 12.52 -5.95 6.84
C ILE A 17 11.89 -6.41 8.15
N TYR A 18 11.74 -5.50 9.08
CA TYR A 18 11.15 -5.72 10.41
C TYR A 18 10.55 -4.42 10.95
N PRO A 19 9.72 -4.47 12.00
CA PRO A 19 9.17 -3.29 12.64
C PRO A 19 10.27 -2.41 13.22
N LEU A 20 10.24 -1.12 12.92
CA LEU A 20 11.13 -0.13 13.53
C LEU A 20 10.37 0.68 14.57
N ASP A 21 11.11 1.16 15.58
CA ASP A 21 10.59 2.07 16.58
C ASP A 21 10.05 3.37 15.93
N GLU A 22 8.99 3.94 16.49
CA GLU A 22 8.36 5.17 15.99
C GLU A 22 9.34 6.36 15.95
N ASN A 23 10.33 6.36 16.86
CA ASN A 23 11.37 7.39 16.95
C ASN A 23 12.62 7.07 16.12
N ASN A 24 12.58 6.05 15.25
CA ASN A 24 13.71 5.73 14.39
C ASN A 24 14.09 6.93 13.52
N GLU A 25 15.33 7.42 13.67
CA GLU A 25 15.81 8.65 13.02
C GLU A 25 15.66 8.63 11.50
N LYS A 26 15.86 7.47 10.85
CA LYS A 26 15.75 7.36 9.39
C LYS A 26 14.29 7.34 8.93
N VAL A 27 13.38 6.71 9.70
CA VAL A 27 11.94 6.78 9.43
C VAL A 27 11.44 8.20 9.59
N PHE A 28 11.86 8.89 10.66
CA PHE A 28 11.53 10.29 10.89
C PHE A 28 12.07 11.20 9.76
N ALA A 29 13.34 11.01 9.37
CA ALA A 29 13.94 11.75 8.26
C ALA A 29 13.19 11.53 6.94
N PHE A 30 12.76 10.30 6.66
CA PHE A 30 11.93 9.98 5.49
C PHE A 30 10.58 10.71 5.57
N LYS A 31 9.86 10.61 6.69
CA LYS A 31 8.58 11.32 6.88
C LYS A 31 8.74 12.84 6.70
N LYS A 32 9.76 13.43 7.31
CA LYS A 32 10.05 14.86 7.19
C LYS A 32 10.38 15.28 5.76
N LYS A 33 11.22 14.50 5.07
CA LYS A 33 11.63 14.78 3.68
C LYS A 33 10.42 14.87 2.73
N TYR A 34 9.39 14.06 2.95
CA TYR A 34 8.22 13.97 2.08
C TYR A 34 6.95 14.60 2.66
N GLY A 35 7.07 15.38 3.75
CA GLY A 35 5.93 16.07 4.35
C GLY A 35 4.90 15.16 5.02
N LEU A 36 5.31 13.98 5.49
CA LEU A 36 4.47 12.98 6.14
C LEU A 36 4.53 13.04 7.67
N ASP A 37 5.37 13.91 8.23
CA ASP A 37 5.56 14.03 9.66
C ASP A 37 4.28 14.47 10.38
N GLY A 38 3.95 13.80 11.50
CA GLY A 38 2.72 14.04 12.26
C GLY A 38 1.42 13.65 11.55
N LYS A 39 1.49 12.97 10.40
CA LYS A 39 0.31 12.58 9.61
C LYS A 39 0.03 11.09 9.72
N PHE A 40 -1.22 10.71 9.45
CA PHE A 40 -1.63 9.32 9.24
C PHE A 40 -1.43 8.97 7.77
N VAL A 41 -0.52 8.07 7.49
CA VAL A 41 -0.05 7.77 6.13
C VAL A 41 -0.63 6.45 5.63
N ILE A 42 -1.50 6.53 4.62
CA ILE A 42 -1.94 5.36 3.85
C ILE A 42 -1.03 5.26 2.62
N MET A 43 -0.23 4.22 2.54
CA MET A 43 0.86 4.11 1.57
C MET A 43 0.63 3.01 0.54
N TYR A 44 0.85 3.33 -0.72
CA TYR A 44 1.12 2.37 -1.78
C TYR A 44 2.61 2.36 -2.08
N SER A 45 3.28 1.21 -1.99
CA SER A 45 4.70 1.09 -2.35
C SER A 45 4.90 -0.01 -3.40
N GLY A 46 5.52 0.33 -4.52
CA GLY A 46 5.85 -0.62 -5.58
C GLY A 46 5.67 -0.08 -7.00
N ASN A 47 5.51 -1.00 -7.97
CA ASN A 47 5.30 -0.65 -9.37
C ASN A 47 3.95 0.05 -9.56
N ILE A 48 3.96 1.27 -10.12
CA ILE A 48 2.78 2.07 -10.45
C ILE A 48 2.38 1.73 -11.90
N GLY A 49 1.91 0.50 -12.11
CA GLY A 49 1.62 -0.08 -13.43
C GLY A 49 0.16 -0.47 -13.63
N LEU A 50 -0.15 -0.95 -14.84
CA LEU A 50 -1.51 -1.25 -15.30
C LEU A 50 -2.23 -2.36 -14.53
N TYR A 51 -1.50 -3.31 -13.91
CA TYR A 51 -2.09 -4.46 -13.25
C TYR A 51 -2.68 -4.18 -11.86
N TYR A 52 -2.63 -2.93 -11.40
CA TYR A 52 -2.99 -2.56 -10.02
C TYR A 52 -4.23 -1.67 -9.92
N ASP A 53 -4.86 -1.32 -11.05
CA ASP A 53 -6.07 -0.49 -11.10
C ASP A 53 -5.98 0.85 -10.32
N LEU A 54 -4.77 1.42 -10.27
CA LEU A 54 -4.51 2.65 -9.50
C LEU A 54 -5.26 3.87 -10.04
N GLU A 55 -5.63 3.87 -11.33
CA GLU A 55 -6.42 4.94 -11.95
C GLU A 55 -7.85 5.00 -11.42
N ASN A 56 -8.42 3.89 -10.93
CA ASN A 56 -9.70 3.90 -10.25
C ASN A 56 -9.52 4.09 -8.75
N LEU A 57 -8.46 3.55 -8.17
CA LEU A 57 -8.15 3.73 -6.76
C LEU A 57 -7.96 5.21 -6.41
N ILE A 58 -7.29 6.00 -7.26
CA ILE A 58 -7.07 7.44 -7.04
C ILE A 58 -8.39 8.22 -6.99
N LYS A 59 -9.44 7.78 -7.70
CA LYS A 59 -10.78 8.37 -7.65
C LYS A 59 -11.48 8.11 -6.32
N VAL A 60 -11.18 6.99 -5.66
CA VAL A 60 -11.65 6.72 -4.29
C VAL A 60 -10.92 7.64 -3.31
N VAL A 61 -9.60 7.78 -3.47
CA VAL A 61 -8.79 8.71 -2.66
C VAL A 61 -9.33 10.14 -2.75
N GLU A 62 -9.78 10.60 -3.92
CA GLU A 62 -10.38 11.93 -4.11
C GLU A 62 -11.59 12.20 -3.20
N LYS A 63 -12.34 11.16 -2.83
CA LYS A 63 -13.49 11.28 -1.92
C LYS A 63 -13.05 11.60 -0.49
N ILE A 64 -11.81 11.32 -0.12
CA ILE A 64 -11.21 11.66 1.17
C ILE A 64 -10.55 13.03 1.05
N LYS A 65 -11.26 14.06 1.46
CA LYS A 65 -10.82 15.45 1.24
C LYS A 65 -9.57 15.81 2.04
N PRO A 66 -8.70 16.70 1.50
CA PRO A 66 -7.61 17.30 2.29
C PRO A 66 -8.11 17.85 3.62
N GLY A 67 -7.33 17.68 4.69
CA GLY A 67 -7.72 18.05 6.05
C GLY A 67 -8.60 17.04 6.78
N THR A 68 -8.99 15.91 6.15
CA THR A 68 -9.63 14.79 6.85
C THR A 68 -8.69 14.25 7.93
N LYS A 69 -9.22 14.02 9.14
CA LYS A 69 -8.44 13.58 10.29
C LYS A 69 -8.92 12.24 10.83
N THR A 70 -7.99 11.47 11.38
CA THR A 70 -8.26 10.30 12.21
C THR A 70 -8.82 10.68 13.58
N ALA A 71 -9.31 9.70 14.33
CA ALA A 71 -9.85 9.92 15.68
C ALA A 71 -8.80 10.49 16.67
N ASP A 72 -7.51 10.18 16.46
CA ASP A 72 -6.39 10.75 17.23
C ASP A 72 -5.95 12.14 16.76
N GLY A 73 -6.62 12.70 15.74
CA GLY A 73 -6.43 14.07 15.24
C GLY A 73 -5.36 14.22 14.16
N ARG A 74 -4.69 13.14 13.73
CA ARG A 74 -3.71 13.19 12.63
C ARG A 74 -4.40 13.38 11.28
N GLU A 75 -3.84 14.24 10.44
CA GLU A 75 -4.32 14.42 9.06
C GLU A 75 -4.02 13.19 8.21
N VAL A 76 -5.01 12.72 7.43
CA VAL A 76 -4.87 11.58 6.52
C VAL A 76 -4.19 12.01 5.24
N VAL A 77 -3.09 11.32 4.89
CA VAL A 77 -2.32 11.55 3.67
C VAL A 77 -2.10 10.21 2.94
N PHE A 78 -2.17 10.28 1.61
CA PHE A 78 -1.94 9.13 0.74
C PHE A 78 -0.56 9.27 0.07
N ALA A 79 0.34 8.32 0.31
CA ALA A 79 1.66 8.29 -0.28
C ALA A 79 1.78 7.19 -1.34
N PHE A 80 2.13 7.55 -2.57
CA PHE A 80 2.41 6.62 -3.65
C PHE A 80 3.92 6.59 -3.89
N VAL A 81 4.56 5.50 -3.45
CA VAL A 81 6.01 5.31 -3.53
C VAL A 81 6.35 4.37 -4.68
N GLY A 82 7.14 4.83 -5.64
CA GLY A 82 7.58 4.00 -6.74
C GLY A 82 7.59 4.69 -8.09
N ALA A 83 7.63 3.88 -9.15
CA ALA A 83 7.59 4.32 -10.53
C ALA A 83 6.77 3.34 -11.36
N GLY A 84 6.36 3.74 -12.55
CA GLY A 84 5.63 2.87 -13.47
C GLY A 84 4.84 3.62 -14.53
N SER A 85 4.25 2.85 -15.44
CA SER A 85 3.66 3.38 -16.68
C SER A 85 2.43 4.27 -16.50
N VAL A 86 1.76 4.22 -15.34
CA VAL A 86 0.57 5.05 -15.08
C VAL A 86 0.86 6.24 -14.16
N LEU A 87 2.10 6.40 -13.68
CA LEU A 87 2.46 7.46 -12.72
C LEU A 87 2.08 8.85 -13.23
N ASP A 88 2.45 9.20 -14.45
CA ASP A 88 2.19 10.53 -15.01
C ASP A 88 0.68 10.84 -15.08
N LYS A 89 -0.13 9.83 -15.40
CA LYS A 89 -1.60 9.97 -15.40
C LYS A 89 -2.14 10.27 -14.01
N LEU A 90 -1.63 9.56 -12.97
CA LEU A 90 -2.03 9.80 -11.58
C LEU A 90 -1.62 11.20 -11.13
N VAL A 91 -0.40 11.63 -11.45
CA VAL A 91 0.10 12.97 -11.11
C VAL A 91 -0.77 14.06 -11.76
N LEU A 92 -1.12 13.90 -13.02
CA LEU A 92 -2.00 14.85 -13.73
C LEU A 92 -3.40 14.87 -13.11
N TYR A 93 -3.96 13.71 -12.77
CA TYR A 93 -5.26 13.60 -12.11
C TYR A 93 -5.26 14.33 -10.76
N VAL A 94 -4.28 14.04 -9.89
CA VAL A 94 -4.14 14.65 -8.56
C VAL A 94 -4.03 16.17 -8.64
N LYS A 95 -3.21 16.68 -9.58
CA LYS A 95 -3.06 18.12 -9.81
C LYS A 95 -4.35 18.76 -10.31
N GLY A 96 -5.03 18.13 -11.27
CA GLY A 96 -6.27 18.63 -11.85
C GLY A 96 -7.44 18.68 -10.87
N HIS A 97 -7.40 17.83 -9.82
CA HIS A 97 -8.44 17.72 -8.80
C HIS A 97 -8.06 18.33 -7.46
N HIS A 98 -6.91 19.05 -7.37
CA HIS A 98 -6.44 19.73 -6.16
C HIS A 98 -6.39 18.82 -4.92
N MET A 99 -5.84 17.60 -5.10
CA MET A 99 -5.73 16.60 -4.03
C MET A 99 -4.45 16.81 -3.22
N ASP A 100 -4.43 17.84 -2.38
CA ASP A 100 -3.25 18.25 -1.61
C ASP A 100 -2.83 17.23 -0.51
N ASN A 101 -3.68 16.23 -0.25
CA ASN A 101 -3.40 15.11 0.64
C ASN A 101 -2.79 13.88 -0.08
N VAL A 102 -2.34 14.03 -1.32
CA VAL A 102 -1.66 12.97 -2.08
C VAL A 102 -0.21 13.36 -2.37
N VAL A 103 0.72 12.47 -2.04
CA VAL A 103 2.16 12.66 -2.25
C VAL A 103 2.72 11.54 -3.12
N PHE A 104 3.45 11.89 -4.17
CA PHE A 104 4.21 10.95 -4.98
C PHE A 104 5.67 10.95 -4.56
N ILE A 105 6.20 9.78 -4.25
CA ILE A 105 7.55 9.57 -3.73
C ILE A 105 8.30 8.69 -4.74
N PRO A 106 9.52 9.03 -5.14
CA PRO A 106 10.31 8.22 -6.06
C PRO A 106 10.53 6.80 -5.53
N TYR A 107 10.90 5.89 -6.44
CA TYR A 107 11.34 4.56 -6.08
C TYR A 107 12.45 4.63 -5.02
N GLN A 108 12.36 3.75 -4.01
CA GLN A 108 13.34 3.65 -2.94
C GLN A 108 14.25 2.45 -3.17
N ASP A 109 15.54 2.64 -2.95
CA ASP A 109 16.52 1.56 -3.04
C ASP A 109 16.26 0.49 -1.97
N LYS A 110 16.74 -0.74 -2.22
CA LYS A 110 16.55 -1.87 -1.31
C LYS A 110 17.01 -1.55 0.13
N ALA A 111 18.10 -0.79 0.28
CA ALA A 111 18.65 -0.39 1.58
C ALA A 111 17.73 0.56 2.36
N ASP A 112 16.88 1.34 1.66
CA ASP A 112 15.97 2.32 2.26
C ASP A 112 14.52 1.81 2.35
N LEU A 113 14.26 0.62 1.79
CA LEU A 113 12.92 0.04 1.74
C LEU A 113 12.32 -0.15 3.15
N ILE A 114 13.12 -0.61 4.11
CA ILE A 114 12.70 -0.80 5.51
C ILE A 114 12.20 0.52 6.12
N TYR A 115 12.85 1.64 5.85
CA TYR A 115 12.45 2.95 6.41
C TYR A 115 11.19 3.48 5.74
N SER A 116 11.07 3.33 4.42
CA SER A 116 9.87 3.74 3.69
C SER A 116 8.66 2.92 4.09
N LEU A 117 8.77 1.59 4.25
CA LEU A 117 7.67 0.75 4.70
C LEU A 117 7.24 1.09 6.13
N ASN A 118 8.19 1.34 7.04
CA ASN A 118 7.86 1.74 8.40
C ASN A 118 7.28 3.17 8.51
N ALA A 119 7.44 4.00 7.49
CA ALA A 119 6.84 5.34 7.45
C ALA A 119 5.34 5.35 7.18
N GLY A 120 4.77 4.29 6.58
CA GLY A 120 3.34 4.11 6.42
C GLY A 120 2.68 3.62 7.71
N ASP A 121 1.49 4.12 8.03
CA ASP A 121 0.65 3.59 9.11
C ASP A 121 -0.16 2.39 8.61
N VAL A 122 -0.67 2.46 7.37
CA VAL A 122 -1.41 1.42 6.68
C VAL A 122 -0.91 1.33 5.23
N HIS A 123 -0.90 0.13 4.67
CA HIS A 123 -0.44 -0.07 3.29
C HIS A 123 -1.49 -0.68 2.38
N TRP A 124 -1.48 -0.27 1.12
CA TRP A 124 -2.30 -0.84 0.09
C TRP A 124 -1.62 -2.00 -0.61
N CYS A 125 -2.36 -3.10 -0.72
CA CYS A 125 -2.00 -4.23 -1.55
C CYS A 125 -3.15 -4.48 -2.54
N VAL A 126 -2.96 -4.09 -3.79
CA VAL A 126 -4.02 -4.04 -4.79
C VAL A 126 -3.63 -4.76 -6.07
N ASN A 127 -4.59 -5.41 -6.69
CA ASN A 127 -4.53 -5.97 -8.03
C ASN A 127 -5.79 -5.59 -8.81
N ALA A 128 -5.67 -5.46 -10.12
CA ALA A 128 -6.83 -5.35 -11.00
C ALA A 128 -7.64 -6.66 -11.02
N LYS A 129 -8.90 -6.59 -11.37
CA LYS A 129 -9.76 -7.77 -11.56
C LYS A 129 -9.21 -8.68 -12.65
N GLY A 130 -9.25 -10.00 -12.44
CA GLY A 130 -8.76 -11.00 -13.37
C GLY A 130 -7.27 -11.31 -13.26
N ILE A 131 -6.58 -10.79 -12.25
CA ILE A 131 -5.14 -11.01 -12.02
C ILE A 131 -4.90 -12.18 -11.05
N LYS A 132 -5.93 -12.69 -10.38
CA LYS A 132 -5.84 -13.88 -9.52
C LYS A 132 -5.25 -15.07 -10.29
N GLY A 133 -4.25 -15.73 -9.71
CA GLY A 133 -3.54 -16.86 -10.31
C GLY A 133 -2.52 -16.48 -11.39
N VAL A 134 -2.43 -15.19 -11.78
CA VAL A 134 -1.43 -14.69 -12.72
C VAL A 134 -0.31 -13.96 -11.99
N SER A 135 -0.66 -13.15 -10.98
CA SER A 135 0.30 -12.39 -10.17
C SER A 135 -0.04 -12.47 -8.69
N CYS A 136 0.98 -12.77 -7.89
CA CYS A 136 0.93 -12.69 -6.43
C CYS A 136 1.67 -11.41 -6.01
N PRO A 137 0.99 -10.44 -5.38
CA PRO A 137 1.62 -9.16 -5.04
C PRO A 137 2.58 -9.32 -3.85
N SER A 138 3.85 -9.61 -4.15
CA SER A 138 4.91 -9.87 -3.17
C SER A 138 5.15 -8.74 -2.15
N LYS A 139 4.71 -7.52 -2.46
CA LYS A 139 4.79 -6.39 -1.52
C LYS A 139 4.12 -6.66 -0.17
N ALA A 140 3.10 -7.51 -0.14
CA ALA A 140 2.40 -7.87 1.10
C ALA A 140 3.33 -8.47 2.14
N TYR A 141 4.28 -9.30 1.74
CA TYR A 141 5.22 -9.92 2.68
C TYR A 141 6.10 -8.89 3.40
N GLY A 142 6.61 -7.89 2.66
CA GLY A 142 7.39 -6.79 3.26
C GLY A 142 6.55 -5.90 4.18
N ILE A 143 5.29 -5.63 3.82
CA ILE A 143 4.36 -4.85 4.65
C ILE A 143 4.08 -5.60 5.96
N MET A 144 3.79 -6.90 5.88
CA MET A 144 3.53 -7.74 7.05
C MET A 144 4.77 -7.90 7.93
N ALA A 145 5.97 -8.04 7.32
CA ALA A 145 7.24 -8.08 8.05
C ALA A 145 7.52 -6.77 8.81
N ALA A 146 7.09 -5.63 8.28
CA ALA A 146 7.13 -4.34 8.97
C ALA A 146 6.01 -4.18 10.02
N ALA A 147 5.20 -5.22 10.28
CA ALA A 147 4.04 -5.23 11.16
C ALA A 147 3.03 -4.11 10.85
N LYS A 148 2.80 -3.82 9.56
CA LYS A 148 1.83 -2.81 9.13
C LYS A 148 0.55 -3.46 8.61
N PRO A 149 -0.63 -2.92 8.97
CA PRO A 149 -1.90 -3.41 8.45
C PRO A 149 -2.03 -3.13 6.94
N ILE A 150 -2.82 -3.98 6.28
CA ILE A 150 -3.02 -3.94 4.83
C ILE A 150 -4.47 -3.60 4.48
N LEU A 151 -4.66 -2.63 3.59
CA LEU A 151 -5.88 -2.46 2.82
C LEU A 151 -5.75 -3.24 1.51
N GLY A 152 -6.38 -4.42 1.45
CA GLY A 152 -6.34 -5.33 0.32
C GLY A 152 -7.47 -5.04 -0.67
N VAL A 153 -7.14 -4.80 -1.94
CA VAL A 153 -8.11 -4.84 -3.05
C VAL A 153 -7.73 -6.01 -3.92
N LEU A 154 -8.22 -7.19 -3.55
CA LEU A 154 -7.75 -8.48 -4.05
C LEU A 154 -8.93 -9.43 -4.24
N GLU A 155 -8.88 -10.21 -5.31
CA GLU A 155 -9.92 -11.22 -5.58
C GLU A 155 -9.98 -12.29 -4.48
N SER A 156 -11.19 -12.69 -4.09
CA SER A 156 -11.44 -13.71 -3.08
C SER A 156 -10.73 -15.03 -3.40
N GLY A 157 -10.12 -15.63 -2.38
CA GLY A 157 -9.33 -16.86 -2.51
C GLY A 157 -8.01 -16.68 -3.26
N SER A 158 -7.53 -15.44 -3.48
CA SER A 158 -6.13 -15.21 -3.84
C SER A 158 -5.24 -15.44 -2.63
N GLU A 159 -4.01 -15.92 -2.84
CA GLU A 159 -3.08 -16.29 -1.76
C GLU A 159 -2.86 -15.16 -0.75
N VAL A 160 -2.55 -13.96 -1.24
CA VAL A 160 -2.27 -12.82 -0.36
C VAL A 160 -3.53 -12.37 0.38
N ARG A 161 -4.72 -12.44 -0.24
CA ARG A 161 -5.96 -12.13 0.47
C ARG A 161 -6.23 -13.12 1.59
N CYS A 162 -6.11 -14.43 1.33
CA CYS A 162 -6.24 -15.46 2.36
C CYS A 162 -5.25 -15.20 3.50
N LEU A 163 -3.99 -14.88 3.18
CA LEU A 163 -2.97 -14.58 4.18
C LEU A 163 -3.36 -13.37 5.07
N ILE A 164 -3.87 -12.30 4.47
CA ILE A 164 -4.33 -11.10 5.23
C ILE A 164 -5.51 -11.46 6.13
N GLU A 165 -6.50 -12.19 5.61
CA GLU A 165 -7.70 -12.58 6.35
C GLU A 165 -7.38 -13.59 7.47
N ASP A 166 -6.59 -14.62 7.20
CA ASP A 166 -6.20 -15.66 8.17
C ASP A 166 -5.36 -15.12 9.33
N THR A 167 -4.55 -14.09 9.07
CA THR A 167 -3.69 -13.46 10.09
C THR A 167 -4.36 -12.26 10.77
N ASN A 168 -5.57 -11.88 10.35
CA ASN A 168 -6.22 -10.63 10.75
C ASN A 168 -5.31 -9.40 10.51
N GLY A 169 -4.53 -9.45 9.42
CA GLY A 169 -3.50 -8.47 9.07
C GLY A 169 -4.05 -7.22 8.36
N GLY A 170 -5.36 -7.09 8.21
CA GLY A 170 -5.98 -5.94 7.56
C GLY A 170 -7.39 -6.19 7.05
N LEU A 171 -7.88 -5.30 6.19
CA LEU A 171 -9.20 -5.37 5.58
C LEU A 171 -9.07 -5.64 4.08
N CYS A 172 -9.93 -6.51 3.54
CA CYS A 172 -9.96 -6.83 2.12
C CYS A 172 -11.32 -6.57 1.48
N CYS A 173 -11.31 -6.25 0.19
CA CYS A 173 -12.50 -6.21 -0.67
C CYS A 173 -12.16 -6.68 -2.10
N GLU A 174 -13.19 -6.88 -2.92
CA GLU A 174 -13.01 -7.28 -4.32
C GLU A 174 -12.51 -6.08 -5.18
N PRO A 175 -11.69 -6.35 -6.21
CA PRO A 175 -11.40 -5.35 -7.24
C PRO A 175 -12.70 -4.90 -7.93
N GLY A 176 -12.92 -3.58 -7.97
CA GLY A 176 -14.14 -2.97 -8.50
C GLY A 176 -15.18 -2.58 -7.45
N GLU A 177 -15.06 -3.03 -6.20
CA GLU A 177 -15.92 -2.61 -5.08
C GLU A 177 -15.41 -1.29 -4.46
N TYR A 178 -15.41 -0.22 -5.24
CA TYR A 178 -14.80 1.06 -4.81
C TYR A 178 -15.48 1.71 -3.61
N ASP A 179 -16.78 1.51 -3.42
CA ASP A 179 -17.47 2.00 -2.23
C ASP A 179 -16.97 1.27 -0.97
N LYS A 180 -16.67 -0.05 -1.10
CA LYS A 180 -16.08 -0.82 -0.01
C LYS A 180 -14.63 -0.42 0.27
N VAL A 181 -13.87 -0.05 -0.76
CA VAL A 181 -12.53 0.53 -0.57
C VAL A 181 -12.62 1.83 0.24
N GLU A 182 -13.57 2.70 -0.07
CA GLU A 182 -13.80 3.94 0.69
C GLU A 182 -14.18 3.67 2.14
N GLU A 183 -15.12 2.73 2.39
CA GLU A 183 -15.48 2.31 3.74
C GLU A 183 -14.28 1.83 4.54
N ASN A 184 -13.44 0.96 3.94
CA ASN A 184 -12.25 0.42 4.58
C ASN A 184 -11.20 1.49 4.91
N ILE A 185 -11.12 2.58 4.12
CA ILE A 185 -10.25 3.73 4.43
C ILE A 185 -10.79 4.51 5.64
N ARG A 186 -12.12 4.60 5.78
CA ARG A 186 -12.78 5.38 6.84
C ARG A 186 -12.89 4.65 8.17
N TRP A 187 -12.69 3.33 8.14
CA TRP A 187 -12.74 2.50 9.35
C TRP A 187 -11.51 2.72 10.22
#